data_c953bd0a5119a2f9a89af55897a337ed
#
_entry.id   c953bd0a5119a2f9a89af55897a337ed
#
_cell.length_a   1.000
_cell.length_b   1.000
_cell.length_c   1.000
_cell.angle_alpha   90.00
_cell.angle_beta   90.00
_cell.angle_gamma   90.00
#
_symmetry.space_group_name_H-M   'P 1'
#
loop_
_entity.id
_entity.type
_entity.pdbx_description
1 polymer ?
#
loop_
_entity_poly.entity_id
_entity_poly.type
_entity_poly.pdbx_seq_one_letter_code
_entity_poly.pdbx_strand_id
1 'polypeptide(L)'
;MRRLLALFLSGCLLAASSTFASAQTGAYAEIVSVDAQNFPQISALLDVFNANGGFESNLQPSDLTVYEDGQPRPVDALTQLEVPAQIVVAVNPAPALDVRDSTGQPRFAGVLNALGAWANSQPADSRDDLNLVSLSGSLITHGTVQEWFVSLSSFKPDFRKSEPNLQTLSIALDTASLPVSQPGMKRAILFITPHLNDPNIDNSIAPLIQRAVELKARVFVWFVDAPEEFVSPSANAFKSLALQTNGSFAAFSGAEALPDPAIYFAPLRQMYTLTYASALNTAGAHTLGLNVDTPQGQISAPAVSFSADIQPPNPIFLSPPSQITRQPPADDPYNTEILTPQTQVINIVVEFPDGHKRDLTRTTLYVDGVIVAENTQAPFERFVWDLSAYEDSAQHTIVVEAEDSLGLKKSSIGIPVTFTVTPAPRGVQALFARYSSTIILGAIALAGIALVGILLRSRKPHTPATKERKSKPRFEDPLTQPVASLTAPPASATKKAKTVPRRTSWLPSRPVRVADAPAYLIRLVNGGEPASVAPIPVTEKDMTFGTDPVQSVRVLDDPSISPLHARIKQTDHGVFTIYDNNSIAGTWVNFDPVPREGRRLVHGDRIHFGGLVYRFDLKQAPPAPEPRVISKK
;
A
#
# COMPACT_ATOMS: atom_id res chain seq x y z
N MET A 1 -44.52 -46.80 40.44
CA MET A 1 -43.08 -46.51 40.67
C MET A 1 -42.72 -45.24 39.93
N ARG A 2 -42.53 -44.21 40.69
CA ARG A 2 -42.31 -42.82 40.23
C ARG A 2 -40.85 -42.61 39.86
N ARG A 3 -40.57 -42.08 38.68
CA ARG A 3 -39.29 -41.46 38.36
C ARG A 3 -39.51 -39.97 38.09
N LEU A 4 -39.04 -39.17 39.02
CA LEU A 4 -38.92 -37.73 38.93
C LEU A 4 -37.85 -37.36 37.91
N LEU A 5 -38.25 -36.55 36.93
CA LEU A 5 -37.37 -35.91 35.99
C LEU A 5 -37.05 -34.52 36.57
N ALA A 6 -35.84 -34.31 37.01
CA ALA A 6 -35.33 -32.99 37.42
C ALA A 6 -34.73 -32.27 36.18
N LEU A 7 -35.42 -31.23 35.75
CA LEU A 7 -34.88 -30.26 34.78
C LEU A 7 -33.88 -29.35 35.52
N PHE A 8 -32.61 -29.45 35.16
CA PHE A 8 -31.59 -28.45 35.46
C PHE A 8 -31.72 -27.30 34.45
N LEU A 9 -32.32 -26.21 34.86
CA LEU A 9 -32.24 -24.94 34.13
C LEU A 9 -30.93 -24.27 34.53
N SER A 10 -29.90 -24.41 33.67
CA SER A 10 -28.62 -23.73 33.83
C SER A 10 -28.77 -22.31 33.25
N GLY A 11 -29.15 -21.37 34.12
CA GLY A 11 -29.14 -19.95 33.81
C GLY A 11 -27.68 -19.45 33.72
N CYS A 12 -27.16 -19.20 32.51
CA CYS A 12 -25.97 -18.37 32.33
C CYS A 12 -26.29 -16.94 32.73
N LEU A 13 -26.02 -16.59 33.98
CA LEU A 13 -25.85 -15.20 34.40
C LEU A 13 -24.53 -14.73 33.73
N LEU A 14 -24.66 -13.98 32.64
CA LEU A 14 -23.60 -13.10 32.18
C LEU A 14 -23.46 -11.98 33.22
N ALA A 15 -22.61 -12.18 34.22
CA ALA A 15 -22.06 -11.10 35.00
C ALA A 15 -21.19 -10.27 34.05
N ALA A 16 -21.77 -9.19 33.50
CA ALA A 16 -20.99 -8.07 33.00
C ALA A 16 -20.19 -7.54 34.20
N SER A 17 -18.99 -8.07 34.40
CA SER A 17 -17.99 -7.44 35.24
C SER A 17 -17.62 -6.13 34.56
N SER A 18 -18.33 -5.04 34.94
CA SER A 18 -17.81 -3.69 34.81
C SER A 18 -16.47 -3.70 35.57
N THR A 19 -15.39 -3.91 34.86
CA THR A 19 -14.06 -3.56 35.34
C THR A 19 -14.09 -2.05 35.53
N PHE A 20 -14.37 -1.60 36.74
CA PHE A 20 -14.03 -0.25 37.15
C PHE A 20 -12.53 -0.11 36.82
N ALA A 21 -12.21 0.78 35.90
CA ALA A 21 -10.84 1.18 35.66
C ALA A 21 -10.33 1.71 37.00
N SER A 22 -9.55 0.89 37.69
CA SER A 22 -8.86 1.30 38.90
C SER A 22 -8.00 2.47 38.48
N ALA A 23 -8.16 3.61 39.12
CA ALA A 23 -7.32 4.77 38.91
C ALA A 23 -5.86 4.32 39.01
N GLN A 24 -5.11 4.47 37.94
CA GLN A 24 -3.76 3.97 37.83
C GLN A 24 -2.84 4.96 38.56
N THR A 25 -2.76 4.79 39.90
CA THR A 25 -1.81 5.49 40.76
C THR A 25 -0.51 4.71 40.75
N GLY A 26 0.24 4.81 39.67
CA GLY A 26 1.49 4.07 39.54
C GLY A 26 2.14 4.24 38.17
N ALA A 27 3.33 3.68 38.04
CA ALA A 27 3.99 3.59 36.74
C ALA A 27 3.11 2.80 35.76
N TYR A 28 3.00 3.27 34.51
CA TYR A 28 2.22 2.59 33.46
C TYR A 28 2.89 2.69 32.10
N ALA A 29 2.60 1.71 31.25
CA ALA A 29 2.95 1.71 29.84
C ALA A 29 1.69 1.55 28.99
N GLU A 30 1.67 2.18 27.84
CA GLU A 30 0.56 2.10 26.89
C GLU A 30 1.08 2.04 25.46
N ILE A 31 0.51 1.14 24.65
CA ILE A 31 0.68 1.15 23.20
C ILE A 31 -0.36 2.10 22.61
N VAL A 32 0.10 3.23 22.08
CA VAL A 32 -0.76 4.29 21.55
C VAL A 32 -1.31 3.93 20.17
N SER A 33 -0.45 3.38 19.31
CA SER A 33 -0.82 2.91 17.96
C SER A 33 0.16 1.87 17.46
N VAL A 34 -0.30 1.02 16.54
CA VAL A 34 0.50 0.03 15.82
C VAL A 34 0.39 0.32 14.34
N ASP A 35 1.51 0.36 13.63
CA ASP A 35 1.61 0.55 12.20
C ASP A 35 2.27 -0.67 11.56
N ALA A 36 1.53 -1.36 10.70
CA ALA A 36 1.95 -2.52 9.94
C ALA A 36 2.17 -2.22 8.45
N GLN A 37 2.19 -0.94 8.03
CA GLN A 37 2.34 -0.56 6.61
C GLN A 37 3.67 -0.99 5.98
N ASN A 38 4.67 -1.22 6.81
CA ASN A 38 5.99 -1.69 6.35
C ASN A 38 6.25 -3.16 6.67
N PHE A 39 5.19 -3.94 6.77
CA PHE A 39 5.28 -5.37 7.07
C PHE A 39 6.37 -6.07 6.20
N PRO A 40 7.19 -6.97 6.74
CA PRO A 40 7.14 -7.61 8.07
C PRO A 40 7.71 -6.76 9.22
N GLN A 41 8.22 -5.55 8.97
CA GLN A 41 8.62 -4.65 10.03
C GLN A 41 7.39 -3.89 10.55
N ILE A 42 7.07 -4.10 11.83
CA ILE A 42 5.98 -3.41 12.52
C ILE A 42 6.57 -2.32 13.40
N SER A 43 5.94 -1.16 13.39
CA SER A 43 6.27 -0.08 14.31
C SER A 43 5.10 0.22 15.25
N ALA A 44 5.41 0.63 16.48
CA ALA A 44 4.41 1.02 17.46
C ALA A 44 4.85 2.27 18.22
N LEU A 45 3.89 3.14 18.50
CA LEU A 45 4.08 4.29 19.39
C LEU A 45 3.75 3.90 20.81
N LEU A 46 4.63 4.26 21.74
CA LEU A 46 4.55 3.87 23.14
C LEU A 46 4.63 5.06 24.08
N ASP A 47 3.83 5.02 25.12
CA ASP A 47 3.96 5.85 26.29
C ASP A 47 4.41 5.01 27.49
N VAL A 48 5.44 5.49 28.17
CA VAL A 48 5.93 4.88 29.42
C VAL A 48 6.12 5.96 30.45
N PHE A 49 5.39 5.85 31.56
CA PHE A 49 5.41 6.84 32.65
C PHE A 49 5.71 6.18 33.98
N ASN A 50 6.55 6.84 34.78
CA ASN A 50 6.81 6.40 36.14
C ASN A 50 5.69 6.77 37.11
N ALA A 51 5.77 6.29 38.36
CA ALA A 51 4.75 6.49 39.38
C ALA A 51 4.52 7.97 39.76
N ASN A 52 5.45 8.86 39.43
CA ASN A 52 5.35 10.31 39.69
C ASN A 52 4.72 11.05 38.48
N GLY A 53 4.25 10.33 37.44
CA GLY A 53 3.69 10.94 36.24
C GLY A 53 4.71 11.51 35.25
N GLY A 54 6.00 11.36 35.52
CA GLY A 54 7.09 11.73 34.62
C GLY A 54 7.26 10.67 33.51
N PHE A 55 7.74 11.09 32.35
CA PHE A 55 8.11 10.17 31.27
C PHE A 55 9.34 9.35 31.68
N GLU A 56 9.29 8.02 31.45
CA GLU A 56 10.43 7.14 31.73
C GLU A 56 11.40 7.24 30.56
N SER A 57 12.49 7.97 30.74
CA SER A 57 13.50 8.22 29.71
C SER A 57 14.63 7.18 29.73
N ASN A 58 15.40 7.13 28.63
CA ASN A 58 16.61 6.29 28.48
C ASN A 58 16.37 4.77 28.46
N LEU A 59 15.16 4.32 28.15
CA LEU A 59 14.90 2.91 27.92
C LEU A 59 15.69 2.43 26.68
N GLN A 60 16.17 1.18 26.76
CA GLN A 60 16.88 0.51 25.67
C GLN A 60 15.96 -0.56 25.05
N PRO A 61 16.21 -1.02 23.81
CA PRO A 61 15.47 -2.13 23.23
C PRO A 61 15.43 -3.40 24.11
N SER A 62 16.50 -3.65 24.87
CA SER A 62 16.61 -4.79 25.79
C SER A 62 15.68 -4.71 27.00
N ASP A 63 15.19 -3.51 27.32
CA ASP A 63 14.29 -3.29 28.47
C ASP A 63 12.83 -3.57 28.09
N LEU A 64 12.56 -3.88 26.79
CA LEU A 64 11.23 -4.11 26.28
C LEU A 64 11.09 -5.54 25.77
N THR A 65 9.96 -6.17 26.08
CA THR A 65 9.55 -7.44 25.49
C THR A 65 8.19 -7.27 24.82
N VAL A 66 8.18 -7.40 23.51
CA VAL A 66 6.95 -7.36 22.70
C VAL A 66 6.33 -8.76 22.62
N TYR A 67 5.01 -8.85 22.70
CA TYR A 67 4.25 -10.09 22.54
C TYR A 67 3.29 -9.95 21.35
N GLU A 68 3.61 -10.61 20.25
CA GLU A 68 2.77 -10.69 19.06
C GLU A 68 1.91 -11.96 19.15
N ASP A 69 0.59 -11.79 19.26
CA ASP A 69 -0.36 -12.90 19.54
C ASP A 69 0.10 -13.79 20.73
N GLY A 70 0.65 -13.13 21.76
CA GLY A 70 1.18 -13.80 22.95
C GLY A 70 2.55 -14.46 22.78
N GLN A 71 3.16 -14.39 21.60
CA GLN A 71 4.52 -14.89 21.35
C GLN A 71 5.56 -13.78 21.50
N PRO A 72 6.63 -13.99 22.28
CA PRO A 72 7.63 -12.96 22.47
C PRO A 72 8.42 -12.70 21.19
N ARG A 73 8.68 -11.39 20.91
CA ARG A 73 9.49 -10.91 19.81
C ARG A 73 10.57 -9.97 20.33
N PRO A 74 11.80 -10.03 19.81
CA PRO A 74 12.82 -9.06 20.15
C PRO A 74 12.45 -7.70 19.56
N VAL A 75 12.81 -6.64 20.25
CA VAL A 75 12.70 -5.26 19.74
C VAL A 75 13.99 -4.94 18.97
N ASP A 76 13.85 -4.55 17.71
CA ASP A 76 14.99 -4.23 16.83
C ASP A 76 15.53 -2.83 17.11
N ALA A 77 14.63 -1.86 17.31
CA ALA A 77 14.99 -0.48 17.64
C ALA A 77 13.95 0.17 18.53
N LEU A 78 14.43 1.08 19.37
CA LEU A 78 13.64 1.96 20.23
C LEU A 78 14.18 3.37 20.08
N THR A 79 13.33 4.32 19.68
CA THR A 79 13.71 5.71 19.50
C THR A 79 12.76 6.62 20.27
N GLN A 80 13.30 7.52 21.07
CA GLN A 80 12.51 8.55 21.74
C GLN A 80 12.16 9.65 20.76
N LEU A 81 10.87 10.04 20.73
CA LEU A 81 10.32 11.09 19.88
C LEU A 81 9.80 12.24 20.73
N GLU A 82 9.91 13.44 20.20
CA GLU A 82 9.21 14.59 20.71
C GLU A 82 7.95 14.84 19.87
N VAL A 83 6.78 14.85 20.52
CA VAL A 83 5.47 15.11 19.91
C VAL A 83 4.85 16.34 20.59
N PRO A 84 4.06 17.15 19.88
CA PRO A 84 3.34 18.24 20.51
C PRO A 84 2.24 17.73 21.44
N ALA A 85 1.79 18.57 22.37
CA ALA A 85 0.68 18.29 23.26
C ALA A 85 -0.51 19.20 22.95
N GLN A 86 -1.73 18.70 23.17
CA GLN A 86 -2.94 19.53 23.19
C GLN A 86 -3.17 19.97 24.64
N ILE A 87 -3.09 21.25 24.89
CA ILE A 87 -3.15 21.86 26.23
C ILE A 87 -4.36 22.78 26.30
N VAL A 88 -5.26 22.53 27.22
CA VAL A 88 -6.41 23.37 27.51
C VAL A 88 -6.22 24.01 28.88
N VAL A 89 -6.05 25.32 28.94
CA VAL A 89 -6.06 26.07 30.19
C VAL A 89 -7.48 26.57 30.43
N ALA A 90 -8.10 26.13 31.52
CA ALA A 90 -9.47 26.44 31.89
C ALA A 90 -9.51 27.29 33.15
N VAL A 91 -9.96 28.52 33.01
CA VAL A 91 -10.09 29.45 34.14
C VAL A 91 -11.54 29.53 34.59
N ASN A 92 -11.83 29.11 35.82
CA ASN A 92 -13.13 29.18 36.47
C ASN A 92 -13.19 30.48 37.31
N PRO A 93 -13.72 31.59 36.77
CA PRO A 93 -13.63 32.87 37.42
C PRO A 93 -14.51 32.95 38.67
N ALA A 94 -13.99 33.57 39.73
CA ALA A 94 -14.70 33.72 41.01
C ALA A 94 -14.10 34.85 41.87
N PRO A 95 -14.84 35.34 42.87
CA PRO A 95 -14.30 36.37 43.81
C PRO A 95 -12.99 35.97 44.50
N ALA A 96 -12.79 34.69 44.77
CA ALA A 96 -11.58 34.17 45.41
C ALA A 96 -10.27 34.50 44.62
N LEU A 97 -10.37 34.62 43.26
CA LEU A 97 -9.24 34.95 42.40
C LEU A 97 -8.85 36.45 42.46
N ASP A 98 -9.78 37.35 42.86
CA ASP A 98 -9.53 38.80 43.02
C ASP A 98 -9.07 39.15 44.41
N VAL A 99 -9.06 38.19 45.35
CA VAL A 99 -8.54 38.42 46.71
C VAL A 99 -7.05 38.72 46.64
N ARG A 100 -6.64 39.82 47.35
CA ARG A 100 -5.26 40.26 47.36
C ARG A 100 -4.45 39.55 48.43
N ASP A 101 -3.26 39.17 48.05
CA ASP A 101 -2.26 38.58 48.93
C ASP A 101 -1.60 39.65 49.87
N SER A 102 -0.64 39.24 50.66
CA SER A 102 0.12 40.12 51.58
C SER A 102 0.94 41.20 50.86
N THR A 103 1.19 41.06 49.56
CA THR A 103 1.88 42.04 48.70
C THR A 103 0.92 42.99 48.02
N GLY A 104 -0.38 42.81 48.18
CA GLY A 104 -1.44 43.60 47.56
C GLY A 104 -1.79 43.17 46.12
N GLN A 105 -1.25 42.05 45.64
CA GLN A 105 -1.53 41.52 44.33
C GLN A 105 -2.73 40.56 44.38
N PRO A 106 -3.65 40.58 43.38
CA PRO A 106 -4.69 39.57 43.31
C PRO A 106 -4.08 38.17 43.12
N ARG A 107 -4.68 37.12 43.68
CA ARG A 107 -4.25 35.72 43.49
C ARG A 107 -4.14 35.36 42.01
N PHE A 108 -5.06 35.87 41.17
CA PHE A 108 -5.02 35.66 39.71
C PHE A 108 -3.77 36.26 39.07
N ALA A 109 -3.20 37.32 39.62
CA ALA A 109 -1.90 37.85 39.12
C ALA A 109 -0.76 36.84 39.29
N GLY A 110 -0.75 36.06 40.36
CA GLY A 110 0.19 34.94 40.54
C GLY A 110 0.03 33.86 39.48
N VAL A 111 -1.22 33.51 39.17
CA VAL A 111 -1.57 32.56 38.07
C VAL A 111 -1.07 33.09 36.73
N LEU A 112 -1.36 34.36 36.39
CA LEU A 112 -0.91 34.97 35.14
C LEU A 112 0.63 35.02 35.05
N ASN A 113 1.31 35.32 36.14
CA ASN A 113 2.77 35.36 36.18
C ASN A 113 3.37 33.97 35.91
N ALA A 114 2.85 32.93 36.54
CA ALA A 114 3.33 31.56 36.34
C ALA A 114 3.11 31.08 34.90
N LEU A 115 1.89 31.28 34.37
CA LEU A 115 1.56 30.91 32.97
C LEU A 115 2.33 31.76 31.95
N GLY A 116 2.51 33.06 32.23
CA GLY A 116 3.30 33.96 31.40
C GLY A 116 4.79 33.60 31.36
N ALA A 117 5.35 33.26 32.49
CA ALA A 117 6.75 32.80 32.57
C ALA A 117 6.94 31.51 31.75
N TRP A 118 6.01 30.56 31.90
CA TRP A 118 6.00 29.34 31.10
C TRP A 118 5.85 29.62 29.58
N ALA A 119 4.90 30.45 29.18
CA ALA A 119 4.69 30.77 27.76
C ALA A 119 5.92 31.42 27.12
N ASN A 120 6.59 32.33 27.86
CA ASN A 120 7.81 32.98 27.38
C ASN A 120 9.02 32.02 27.32
N SER A 121 8.99 30.90 28.03
CA SER A 121 10.05 29.88 27.98
C SER A 121 9.89 28.90 26.82
N GLN A 122 8.74 28.91 26.15
CA GLN A 122 8.48 27.97 25.06
C GLN A 122 9.24 28.38 23.78
N PRO A 123 9.72 27.39 22.98
CA PRO A 123 10.30 27.67 21.67
C PRO A 123 9.32 28.39 20.76
N ALA A 124 9.82 29.30 19.92
CA ALA A 124 8.98 30.05 18.97
C ALA A 124 8.33 29.18 17.90
N ASP A 125 8.90 28.00 17.63
CA ASP A 125 8.44 26.98 16.70
C ASP A 125 7.70 25.83 17.39
N SER A 126 7.29 26.02 18.66
CA SER A 126 6.46 25.05 19.37
C SER A 126 5.21 24.72 18.57
N ARG A 127 4.94 23.42 18.43
CA ARG A 127 3.79 22.88 17.69
C ARG A 127 2.65 22.45 18.60
N ASP A 128 2.70 22.82 19.89
CA ASP A 128 1.62 22.55 20.82
C ASP A 128 0.32 23.22 20.36
N ASP A 129 -0.78 22.53 20.61
CA ASP A 129 -2.13 23.04 20.38
C ASP A 129 -2.64 23.67 21.69
N LEU A 130 -2.57 24.99 21.78
CA LEU A 130 -2.90 25.74 22.99
C LEU A 130 -4.31 26.29 22.92
N ASN A 131 -5.08 26.01 23.97
CA ASN A 131 -6.46 26.43 24.12
C ASN A 131 -6.66 27.14 25.45
N LEU A 132 -7.51 28.16 25.46
CA LEU A 132 -7.91 28.89 26.66
C LEU A 132 -9.43 28.95 26.71
N VAL A 133 -9.99 28.47 27.81
CA VAL A 133 -11.44 28.44 28.01
C VAL A 133 -11.81 29.04 29.36
N SER A 134 -13.02 29.53 29.47
CA SER A 134 -13.60 30.05 30.70
C SER A 134 -15.09 29.74 30.73
N LEU A 135 -15.80 30.15 31.76
CA LEU A 135 -17.26 29.99 31.91
C LEU A 135 -18.04 30.59 30.73
N SER A 136 -17.50 31.62 30.07
CA SER A 136 -18.10 32.23 28.87
C SER A 136 -17.88 31.45 27.57
N GLY A 137 -17.17 30.34 27.62
CA GLY A 137 -16.79 29.53 26.45
C GLY A 137 -15.31 29.59 26.13
N SER A 138 -14.96 29.17 24.92
CA SER A 138 -13.59 29.20 24.43
C SER A 138 -13.17 30.63 24.07
N LEU A 139 -12.03 31.06 24.60
CA LEU A 139 -11.41 32.36 24.33
C LEU A 139 -10.46 32.26 23.12
N ILE A 140 -9.74 31.17 23.05
CA ILE A 140 -8.92 30.78 21.90
C ILE A 140 -8.89 29.25 21.80
N THR A 141 -8.94 28.72 20.60
CA THR A 141 -8.77 27.31 20.26
C THR A 141 -7.70 27.17 19.19
N HIS A 142 -6.89 26.12 19.28
CA HIS A 142 -5.83 25.81 18.32
C HIS A 142 -4.84 26.98 18.12
N GLY A 143 -4.53 27.70 19.20
CA GLY A 143 -3.63 28.85 19.17
C GLY A 143 -2.17 28.45 19.25
N THR A 144 -1.32 29.26 18.63
CA THR A 144 0.13 29.27 18.91
C THR A 144 0.40 29.79 20.31
N VAL A 145 1.62 29.54 20.84
CA VAL A 145 2.04 30.10 22.15
C VAL A 145 1.82 31.61 22.23
N GLN A 146 2.16 32.34 21.18
CA GLN A 146 2.04 33.80 21.11
C GLN A 146 0.57 34.26 21.16
N GLU A 147 -0.28 33.66 20.34
CA GLU A 147 -1.72 34.01 20.28
C GLU A 147 -2.41 33.66 21.59
N TRP A 148 -2.07 32.51 22.16
CA TRP A 148 -2.59 32.06 23.43
C TRP A 148 -2.19 33.01 24.56
N PHE A 149 -0.92 33.43 24.62
CA PHE A 149 -0.44 34.34 25.64
C PHE A 149 -1.05 35.74 25.55
N VAL A 150 -1.26 36.24 24.33
CA VAL A 150 -2.01 37.50 24.09
C VAL A 150 -3.45 37.38 24.58
N SER A 151 -4.12 36.26 24.29
CA SER A 151 -5.48 35.99 24.73
C SER A 151 -5.58 35.91 26.26
N LEU A 152 -4.64 35.19 26.93
CA LEU A 152 -4.56 35.09 28.37
C LEU A 152 -4.30 36.47 29.04
N SER A 153 -3.39 37.26 28.51
CA SER A 153 -3.03 38.59 29.04
C SER A 153 -4.19 39.59 28.89
N SER A 154 -5.03 39.42 27.89
CA SER A 154 -6.21 40.26 27.65
C SER A 154 -7.46 39.80 28.43
N PHE A 155 -7.42 38.59 29.02
CA PHE A 155 -8.53 38.01 29.74
C PHE A 155 -8.77 38.74 31.09
N LYS A 156 -9.84 39.50 31.20
CA LYS A 156 -10.22 40.31 32.38
C LYS A 156 -11.67 40.07 32.74
N PRO A 157 -11.99 38.90 33.31
CA PRO A 157 -13.36 38.59 33.75
C PRO A 157 -13.74 39.46 34.97
N ASP A 158 -15.05 39.70 35.16
CA ASP A 158 -15.57 40.30 36.37
C ASP A 158 -15.62 39.23 37.48
N PHE A 159 -14.50 39.00 38.14
CA PHE A 159 -14.38 37.98 39.21
C PHE A 159 -15.43 38.13 40.32
N ARG A 160 -15.85 39.36 40.61
CA ARG A 160 -16.79 39.60 41.73
C ARG A 160 -18.21 39.21 41.45
N LYS A 161 -18.58 39.17 40.15
CA LYS A 161 -19.92 38.73 39.69
C LYS A 161 -19.94 37.32 39.14
N SER A 162 -18.81 36.66 39.06
CA SER A 162 -18.72 35.30 38.56
C SER A 162 -19.04 34.28 39.66
N GLU A 163 -19.84 33.31 39.32
CA GLU A 163 -20.15 32.15 40.19
C GLU A 163 -19.46 30.92 39.62
N PRO A 164 -18.43 30.38 40.33
CA PRO A 164 -17.68 29.24 39.84
C PRO A 164 -18.56 28.00 39.87
N ASN A 165 -18.43 27.16 38.86
CA ASN A 165 -19.16 25.91 38.72
C ASN A 165 -18.42 24.91 37.83
N LEU A 166 -18.91 23.69 37.68
CA LEU A 166 -18.32 22.62 36.89
C LEU A 166 -18.46 22.80 35.36
N GLN A 167 -19.22 23.80 34.89
CA GLN A 167 -19.41 24.05 33.46
C GLN A 167 -18.09 24.40 32.78
N THR A 168 -17.19 25.15 33.46
CA THR A 168 -15.87 25.46 32.92
C THR A 168 -15.05 24.22 32.65
N LEU A 169 -15.09 23.22 33.52
CA LEU A 169 -14.45 21.92 33.31
C LEU A 169 -15.10 21.15 32.16
N SER A 170 -16.43 21.20 32.04
CA SER A 170 -17.15 20.59 30.93
C SER A 170 -16.72 21.20 29.57
N ILE A 171 -16.62 22.54 29.49
CA ILE A 171 -16.14 23.24 28.30
C ILE A 171 -14.68 22.86 27.98
N ALA A 172 -13.84 22.70 29.00
CA ALA A 172 -12.46 22.25 28.80
C ALA A 172 -12.39 20.84 28.23
N LEU A 173 -13.24 19.93 28.69
CA LEU A 173 -13.35 18.57 28.18
C LEU A 173 -13.93 18.54 26.77
N ASP A 174 -14.91 19.42 26.46
CA ASP A 174 -15.41 19.59 25.08
C ASP A 174 -14.29 20.04 24.14
N THR A 175 -13.49 21.01 24.56
CA THR A 175 -12.33 21.49 23.80
C THR A 175 -11.26 20.40 23.64
N ALA A 176 -10.95 19.67 24.71
CA ALA A 176 -10.00 18.56 24.66
C ALA A 176 -10.49 17.37 23.81
N SER A 177 -11.80 17.27 23.55
CA SER A 177 -12.37 16.22 22.66
C SER A 177 -12.18 16.52 21.17
N LEU A 178 -11.77 17.73 20.80
CA LEU A 178 -11.49 18.08 19.42
C LEU A 178 -10.38 17.20 18.86
N PRO A 179 -10.40 16.89 17.54
CA PRO A 179 -9.37 16.07 16.92
C PRO A 179 -7.98 16.68 17.10
N VAL A 180 -7.02 15.85 17.47
CA VAL A 180 -5.62 16.25 17.55
C VAL A 180 -5.00 16.33 16.14
N SER A 181 -4.08 17.26 15.92
CA SER A 181 -3.48 17.51 14.61
C SER A 181 -2.44 16.46 14.21
N GLN A 182 -1.89 15.71 15.17
CA GLN A 182 -0.87 14.69 14.92
C GLN A 182 -1.13 13.43 15.74
N PRO A 183 -0.84 12.23 15.20
CA PRO A 183 -0.87 10.99 15.98
C PRO A 183 0.07 11.07 17.19
N GLY A 184 -0.38 10.50 18.31
CA GLY A 184 0.40 10.46 19.54
C GLY A 184 0.36 11.73 20.40
N MET A 185 -0.28 12.81 19.94
CA MET A 185 -0.50 13.98 20.79
C MET A 185 -1.32 13.63 22.03
N LYS A 186 -0.78 14.01 23.18
CA LYS A 186 -1.45 13.81 24.47
C LYS A 186 -2.26 15.03 24.85
N ARG A 187 -3.30 14.81 25.64
CA ARG A 187 -4.23 15.84 26.10
C ARG A 187 -3.96 16.22 27.54
N ALA A 188 -3.86 17.52 27.80
CA ALA A 188 -3.75 18.07 29.12
C ALA A 188 -4.80 19.15 29.36
N ILE A 189 -5.39 19.18 30.53
CA ILE A 189 -6.24 20.26 31.03
C ILE A 189 -5.61 20.83 32.28
N LEU A 190 -5.28 22.11 32.30
CA LEU A 190 -4.94 22.84 33.51
C LEU A 190 -6.19 23.59 33.97
N PHE A 191 -6.86 23.05 35.00
CA PHE A 191 -8.08 23.62 35.55
C PHE A 191 -7.77 24.51 36.74
N ILE A 192 -7.98 25.81 36.59
CA ILE A 192 -7.76 26.84 37.59
C ILE A 192 -9.10 27.20 38.21
N THR A 193 -9.34 26.79 39.44
CA THR A 193 -10.67 26.86 40.07
C THR A 193 -10.56 27.16 41.56
N PRO A 194 -11.49 27.91 42.16
CA PRO A 194 -11.68 27.99 43.60
C PRO A 194 -12.55 26.84 44.12
N HIS A 195 -12.93 26.89 45.40
CA HIS A 195 -13.94 25.99 45.92
C HIS A 195 -15.31 26.22 45.25
N LEU A 196 -16.09 25.18 45.18
CA LEU A 196 -17.47 25.24 44.71
C LEU A 196 -18.44 24.95 45.84
N ASN A 197 -19.48 25.76 45.96
CA ASN A 197 -20.56 25.56 46.93
C ASN A 197 -21.58 24.54 46.43
N ASP A 198 -21.15 23.33 46.10
CA ASP A 198 -22.00 22.23 45.67
C ASP A 198 -21.98 21.14 46.77
N PRO A 199 -23.07 20.93 47.51
CA PRO A 199 -23.15 19.89 48.55
C PRO A 199 -23.06 18.46 47.99
N ASN A 200 -23.26 18.29 46.67
CA ASN A 200 -23.19 17.01 45.96
C ASN A 200 -22.01 16.93 44.99
N ILE A 201 -20.96 17.68 45.25
CA ILE A 201 -19.80 17.86 44.31
C ILE A 201 -19.24 16.51 43.81
N ASP A 202 -19.14 15.49 44.67
CA ASP A 202 -18.64 14.18 44.32
C ASP A 202 -19.47 13.50 43.23
N ASN A 203 -20.81 13.62 43.33
CA ASN A 203 -21.70 13.07 42.30
C ASN A 203 -21.72 13.93 41.03
N SER A 204 -21.58 15.25 41.17
CA SER A 204 -21.59 16.20 40.06
C SER A 204 -20.32 16.08 39.19
N ILE A 205 -19.15 15.80 39.81
CA ILE A 205 -17.87 15.70 39.15
C ILE A 205 -17.58 14.31 38.53
N ALA A 206 -18.18 13.25 39.10
CA ALA A 206 -17.92 11.87 38.67
C ALA A 206 -18.08 11.63 37.16
N PRO A 207 -19.13 12.12 36.47
CA PRO A 207 -19.23 11.96 35.01
C PRO A 207 -18.15 12.73 34.23
N LEU A 208 -17.62 13.84 34.76
CA LEU A 208 -16.55 14.61 34.15
C LEU A 208 -15.21 13.90 34.32
N ILE A 209 -14.99 13.24 35.46
CA ILE A 209 -13.82 12.38 35.68
C ILE A 209 -13.85 11.22 34.67
N GLN A 210 -14.96 10.53 34.55
CA GLN A 210 -15.13 9.44 33.58
C GLN A 210 -14.81 9.90 32.16
N ARG A 211 -15.34 11.04 31.77
CA ARG A 211 -15.11 11.61 30.44
C ARG A 211 -13.64 11.98 30.22
N ALA A 212 -12.97 12.56 31.22
CA ALA A 212 -11.54 12.87 31.14
C ALA A 212 -10.70 11.60 30.94
N VAL A 213 -11.02 10.53 31.67
CA VAL A 213 -10.37 9.21 31.52
C VAL A 213 -10.62 8.62 30.13
N GLU A 214 -11.85 8.66 29.62
CA GLU A 214 -12.18 8.18 28.26
C GLU A 214 -11.43 8.96 27.16
N LEU A 215 -11.27 10.27 27.34
CA LEU A 215 -10.49 11.14 26.44
C LEU A 215 -8.97 10.97 26.63
N LYS A 216 -8.52 10.22 27.64
CA LYS A 216 -7.11 10.14 28.07
C LYS A 216 -6.52 11.52 28.35
N ALA A 217 -7.34 12.45 28.84
CA ALA A 217 -6.93 13.81 29.18
C ALA A 217 -6.45 13.87 30.62
N ARG A 218 -5.18 14.25 30.83
CA ARG A 218 -4.66 14.49 32.17
C ARG A 218 -5.16 15.82 32.69
N VAL A 219 -5.79 15.83 33.88
CA VAL A 219 -6.30 17.06 34.48
C VAL A 219 -5.42 17.48 35.64
N PHE A 220 -4.74 18.60 35.45
CA PHE A 220 -3.97 19.28 36.48
C PHE A 220 -4.85 20.35 37.09
N VAL A 221 -4.87 20.45 38.42
CA VAL A 221 -5.73 21.41 39.12
C VAL A 221 -4.89 22.42 39.88
N TRP A 222 -5.09 23.70 39.59
CA TRP A 222 -4.66 24.80 40.46
C TRP A 222 -5.89 25.28 41.23
N PHE A 223 -5.91 24.93 42.52
CA PHE A 223 -6.99 25.29 43.43
C PHE A 223 -6.64 26.61 44.12
N VAL A 224 -7.29 27.69 43.65
CA VAL A 224 -6.93 29.06 44.01
C VAL A 224 -7.97 29.60 44.99
N ASP A 225 -7.68 29.53 46.29
CA ASP A 225 -8.61 29.93 47.34
C ASP A 225 -7.91 30.34 48.64
N ALA A 226 -8.70 30.59 49.68
CA ALA A 226 -8.25 30.75 51.06
C ALA A 226 -7.73 29.42 51.63
N PRO A 227 -6.73 29.43 52.54
CA PRO A 227 -6.17 28.19 53.09
C PRO A 227 -7.18 27.30 53.78
N GLU A 228 -8.25 27.85 54.35
CA GLU A 228 -9.34 27.11 54.99
C GLU A 228 -10.08 26.21 54.02
N GLU A 229 -10.17 26.61 52.74
CA GLU A 229 -10.84 25.85 51.68
C GLU A 229 -10.01 24.69 51.14
N PHE A 230 -8.73 24.58 51.45
CA PHE A 230 -7.84 23.50 50.93
C PHE A 230 -8.22 22.10 51.44
N VAL A 231 -9.05 22.04 52.48
CA VAL A 231 -9.60 20.79 53.01
C VAL A 231 -11.11 20.67 52.78
N SER A 232 -11.72 21.56 52.00
CA SER A 232 -13.16 21.55 51.67
C SER A 232 -13.52 20.29 50.86
N PRO A 233 -14.81 19.91 50.84
CA PRO A 233 -15.30 18.83 49.99
C PRO A 233 -14.92 19.02 48.52
N SER A 234 -15.03 20.24 47.99
CA SER A 234 -14.69 20.52 46.59
C SER A 234 -13.17 20.37 46.32
N ALA A 235 -12.30 20.79 47.26
CA ALA A 235 -10.87 20.53 47.14
C ALA A 235 -10.56 19.03 47.09
N ASN A 236 -11.23 18.22 47.90
CA ASN A 236 -11.07 16.76 47.88
C ASN A 236 -11.58 16.13 46.59
N ALA A 237 -12.72 16.60 46.04
CA ALA A 237 -13.25 16.17 44.77
C ALA A 237 -12.28 16.50 43.61
N PHE A 238 -11.66 17.69 43.61
CA PHE A 238 -10.66 18.07 42.62
C PHE A 238 -9.32 17.34 42.79
N LYS A 239 -8.92 16.98 44.02
CA LYS A 239 -7.79 16.06 44.22
C LYS A 239 -8.08 14.69 43.62
N SER A 240 -9.31 14.19 43.81
CA SER A 240 -9.75 12.92 43.21
C SER A 240 -9.76 12.99 41.66
N LEU A 241 -10.25 14.08 41.07
CA LEU A 241 -10.21 14.33 39.62
C LEU A 241 -8.77 14.25 39.11
N ALA A 242 -7.85 15.02 39.71
CA ALA A 242 -6.47 15.04 39.31
C ALA A 242 -5.83 13.64 39.39
N LEU A 243 -6.04 12.95 40.51
CA LEU A 243 -5.49 11.61 40.75
C LEU A 243 -6.01 10.59 39.72
N GLN A 244 -7.33 10.56 39.48
CA GLN A 244 -7.95 9.58 38.59
C GLN A 244 -7.64 9.82 37.11
N THR A 245 -7.15 11.02 36.76
CA THR A 245 -6.75 11.38 35.39
C THR A 245 -5.22 11.42 35.22
N ASN A 246 -4.46 10.88 36.17
CA ASN A 246 -2.98 10.93 36.18
C ASN A 246 -2.40 12.36 36.09
N GLY A 247 -3.12 13.33 36.61
CA GLY A 247 -2.67 14.70 36.79
C GLY A 247 -2.17 14.97 38.20
N SER A 248 -2.15 16.25 38.58
CA SER A 248 -1.75 16.66 39.94
C SER A 248 -2.61 17.83 40.45
N PHE A 249 -2.60 18.04 41.76
CA PHE A 249 -3.33 19.08 42.45
C PHE A 249 -2.34 20.01 43.18
N ALA A 250 -2.48 21.32 42.97
CA ALA A 250 -1.74 22.33 43.70
C ALA A 250 -2.72 23.35 44.29
N ALA A 251 -2.60 23.63 45.59
CA ALA A 251 -3.36 24.67 46.27
C ALA A 251 -2.57 25.98 46.29
N PHE A 252 -3.28 27.09 46.11
CA PHE A 252 -2.67 28.43 46.06
C PHE A 252 -3.56 29.47 46.74
N SER A 253 -3.03 30.08 47.80
CA SER A 253 -3.68 31.19 48.52
C SER A 253 -3.06 32.55 48.22
N GLY A 254 -1.98 32.58 47.48
CA GLY A 254 -1.10 33.73 47.30
C GLY A 254 0.18 33.68 48.12
N ALA A 255 0.28 32.73 49.07
CA ALA A 255 1.48 32.52 49.89
C ALA A 255 2.38 31.40 49.36
N GLU A 256 1.81 30.42 48.70
CA GLU A 256 2.50 29.27 48.13
C GLU A 256 3.11 29.66 46.75
N ALA A 257 4.11 28.91 46.31
CA ALA A 257 4.58 28.98 44.93
C ALA A 257 3.74 28.06 44.06
N LEU A 258 3.19 28.58 42.96
CA LEU A 258 2.57 27.75 41.94
C LEU A 258 3.64 26.89 41.21
N PRO A 259 3.37 25.62 40.95
CA PRO A 259 4.27 24.79 40.15
C PRO A 259 4.47 25.34 38.74
N ASP A 260 5.67 25.18 38.18
CA ASP A 260 5.92 25.50 36.79
C ASP A 260 5.05 24.58 35.89
N PRO A 261 4.24 25.14 34.97
CA PRO A 261 3.49 24.35 34.04
C PRO A 261 4.32 23.38 33.17
N ALA A 262 5.61 23.66 33.00
CA ALA A 262 6.52 22.75 32.29
C ALA A 262 6.61 21.37 32.98
N ILE A 263 6.48 21.28 34.30
CA ILE A 263 6.46 19.99 35.03
C ILE A 263 5.30 19.11 34.58
N TYR A 264 4.19 19.73 34.21
CA TYR A 264 3.00 19.03 33.74
C TYR A 264 3.07 18.65 32.26
N PHE A 265 3.55 19.58 31.42
CA PHE A 265 3.40 19.47 29.97
C PHE A 265 4.63 18.86 29.29
N ALA A 266 5.86 19.06 29.83
CA ALA A 266 7.05 18.50 29.20
C ALA A 266 7.04 16.95 29.12
N PRO A 267 6.60 16.21 30.16
CA PRO A 267 6.48 14.75 30.04
C PRO A 267 5.49 14.28 28.96
N LEU A 268 4.48 15.10 28.63
CA LEU A 268 3.46 14.76 27.64
C LEU A 268 3.98 14.92 26.20
N ARG A 269 5.07 15.63 26.00
CA ARG A 269 5.72 15.80 24.70
C ARG A 269 6.67 14.67 24.33
N GLN A 270 6.85 13.69 25.20
CA GLN A 270 7.78 12.58 25.00
C GLN A 270 7.02 11.28 24.75
N MET A 271 7.51 10.49 23.80
CA MET A 271 7.04 9.12 23.55
C MET A 271 8.14 8.29 22.91
N TYR A 272 7.95 7.00 22.83
CA TYR A 272 8.81 6.10 22.08
C TYR A 272 8.15 5.62 20.79
N THR A 273 8.95 5.41 19.76
CA THR A 273 8.63 4.48 18.67
C THR A 273 9.51 3.25 18.82
N LEU A 274 8.90 2.09 18.79
CA LEU A 274 9.61 0.82 18.70
C LEU A 274 9.40 0.21 17.32
N THR A 275 10.36 -0.59 16.86
CA THR A 275 10.23 -1.42 15.68
C THR A 275 10.66 -2.85 16.00
N TYR A 276 9.97 -3.82 15.40
CA TYR A 276 10.31 -5.24 15.51
C TYR A 276 9.94 -5.98 14.23
N ALA A 277 10.62 -7.11 13.97
CA ALA A 277 10.30 -8.00 12.86
C ALA A 277 9.16 -8.95 13.26
N SER A 278 8.06 -8.85 12.56
CA SER A 278 6.89 -9.71 12.71
C SER A 278 7.14 -11.10 12.12
N ALA A 279 6.56 -12.12 12.72
CA ALA A 279 6.49 -13.47 12.17
C ALA A 279 5.05 -13.92 11.88
N LEU A 280 4.13 -12.98 11.77
CA LEU A 280 2.76 -13.26 11.35
C LEU A 280 2.75 -13.83 9.93
N ASN A 281 1.94 -14.86 9.74
CA ASN A 281 1.74 -15.51 8.45
C ASN A 281 0.27 -15.69 8.09
N THR A 282 -0.63 -15.00 8.80
CA THR A 282 -2.07 -14.99 8.55
C THR A 282 -2.54 -13.55 8.44
N ALA A 283 -3.48 -13.31 7.52
CA ALA A 283 -4.16 -12.02 7.44
C ALA A 283 -5.23 -11.90 8.51
N GLY A 284 -5.52 -10.68 8.97
CA GLY A 284 -6.62 -10.41 9.87
C GLY A 284 -6.23 -9.61 11.10
N ALA A 285 -7.02 -9.79 12.17
CA ALA A 285 -6.80 -9.10 13.44
C ALA A 285 -5.80 -9.87 14.30
N HIS A 286 -4.80 -9.15 14.79
CA HIS A 286 -3.73 -9.63 15.65
C HIS A 286 -3.64 -8.78 16.90
N THR A 287 -2.90 -9.21 17.90
CA THR A 287 -2.71 -8.50 19.16
C THR A 287 -1.23 -8.20 19.40
N LEU A 288 -0.95 -6.99 19.91
CA LEU A 288 0.36 -6.57 20.35
C LEU A 288 0.31 -6.25 21.84
N GLY A 289 1.04 -6.99 22.65
CA GLY A 289 1.30 -6.74 24.06
C GLY A 289 2.73 -6.27 24.30
N LEU A 290 2.98 -5.64 25.44
CA LEU A 290 4.29 -5.12 25.78
C LEU A 290 4.55 -5.24 27.28
N ASN A 291 5.73 -5.72 27.67
CA ASN A 291 6.30 -5.56 28.99
C ASN A 291 7.51 -4.65 28.91
N VAL A 292 7.65 -3.78 29.89
CA VAL A 292 8.76 -2.83 30.04
C VAL A 292 9.40 -3.06 31.40
N ASP A 293 10.68 -3.37 31.40
CA ASP A 293 11.50 -3.50 32.61
C ASP A 293 12.06 -2.12 32.96
N THR A 294 11.64 -1.59 34.11
CA THR A 294 12.12 -0.30 34.61
C THR A 294 12.89 -0.48 35.93
N PRO A 295 13.67 0.51 36.36
CA PRO A 295 14.37 0.43 37.66
C PRO A 295 13.45 0.23 38.87
N GLN A 296 12.15 0.56 38.72
CA GLN A 296 11.14 0.43 39.77
C GLN A 296 10.35 -0.90 39.67
N GLY A 297 10.57 -1.68 38.63
CA GLY A 297 9.91 -2.95 38.38
C GLY A 297 9.37 -3.07 36.96
N GLN A 298 8.80 -4.24 36.65
CA GLN A 298 8.22 -4.49 35.36
C GLN A 298 6.81 -3.87 35.25
N ILE A 299 6.56 -3.22 34.11
CA ILE A 299 5.28 -2.62 33.77
C ILE A 299 4.73 -3.37 32.54
N SER A 300 3.49 -3.82 32.60
CA SER A 300 2.81 -4.45 31.45
C SER A 300 1.82 -3.47 30.83
N ALA A 301 1.92 -3.24 29.53
CA ALA A 301 0.93 -2.49 28.77
C ALA A 301 -0.25 -3.40 28.37
N PRO A 302 -1.49 -2.89 28.41
CA PRO A 302 -2.63 -3.62 27.85
C PRO A 302 -2.38 -3.96 26.37
N ALA A 303 -2.76 -5.18 25.97
CA ALA A 303 -2.63 -5.59 24.58
C ALA A 303 -3.59 -4.78 23.68
N VAL A 304 -3.09 -4.37 22.53
CA VAL A 304 -3.83 -3.60 21.52
C VAL A 304 -4.04 -4.46 20.28
N SER A 305 -5.24 -4.41 19.71
CA SER A 305 -5.53 -5.09 18.45
C SER A 305 -5.10 -4.22 17.26
N PHE A 306 -4.50 -4.86 16.25
CA PHE A 306 -4.18 -4.25 14.97
C PHE A 306 -4.54 -5.23 13.83
N SER A 307 -4.61 -4.74 12.61
CA SER A 307 -4.89 -5.57 11.44
C SER A 307 -3.69 -5.61 10.51
N ALA A 308 -3.36 -6.79 10.02
CA ALA A 308 -2.35 -7.00 8.98
C ALA A 308 -2.99 -7.68 7.76
N ASP A 309 -2.77 -7.11 6.58
CA ASP A 309 -3.13 -7.76 5.31
C ASP A 309 -1.89 -8.50 4.81
N ILE A 310 -1.89 -9.82 4.97
CA ILE A 310 -0.75 -10.67 4.64
C ILE A 310 -1.21 -11.68 3.59
N GLN A 311 -0.58 -11.62 2.41
CA GLN A 311 -0.91 -12.52 1.32
C GLN A 311 0.33 -13.26 0.84
N PRO A 312 0.19 -14.51 0.38
CA PRO A 312 1.31 -15.28 -0.14
C PRO A 312 1.87 -14.67 -1.44
N PRO A 313 3.17 -14.90 -1.74
CA PRO A 313 3.78 -14.48 -2.99
C PRO A 313 3.04 -15.09 -4.18
N ASN A 314 2.79 -14.30 -5.22
CA ASN A 314 2.02 -14.69 -6.41
C ASN A 314 2.95 -14.85 -7.61
N PRO A 315 3.38 -16.07 -7.96
CA PRO A 315 4.22 -16.30 -9.13
C PRO A 315 3.40 -16.22 -10.42
N ILE A 316 3.94 -15.49 -11.41
CA ILE A 316 3.33 -15.27 -12.72
C ILE A 316 4.35 -15.58 -13.81
N PHE A 317 3.98 -16.39 -14.78
CA PHE A 317 4.84 -16.68 -15.91
C PHE A 317 5.04 -15.45 -16.82
N LEU A 318 6.29 -15.20 -17.21
CA LEU A 318 6.64 -14.22 -18.23
C LEU A 318 6.79 -14.91 -19.59
N SER A 319 5.83 -14.68 -20.49
CA SER A 319 5.82 -15.24 -21.85
C SER A 319 6.12 -16.74 -21.92
N PRO A 320 5.34 -17.58 -21.23
CA PRO A 320 5.55 -19.02 -21.27
C PRO A 320 5.36 -19.55 -22.69
N PRO A 321 6.11 -20.58 -23.13
CA PRO A 321 5.92 -21.18 -24.43
C PRO A 321 4.57 -21.87 -24.50
N SER A 322 3.76 -21.60 -25.52
CA SER A 322 2.52 -22.34 -25.79
C SER A 322 2.79 -23.66 -26.54
N GLN A 323 3.91 -23.71 -27.28
CA GLN A 323 4.34 -24.87 -28.03
C GLN A 323 5.88 -24.98 -27.99
N ILE A 324 6.37 -26.20 -27.83
CA ILE A 324 7.76 -26.56 -27.94
C ILE A 324 7.90 -27.62 -29.03
N THR A 325 8.59 -27.29 -30.11
CA THR A 325 8.85 -28.24 -31.19
C THR A 325 10.23 -28.84 -31.00
N ARG A 326 10.31 -30.17 -30.88
CA ARG A 326 11.54 -30.91 -30.76
C ARG A 326 11.81 -31.71 -32.04
N GLN A 327 12.99 -31.60 -32.56
CA GLN A 327 13.42 -32.28 -33.80
C GLN A 327 14.90 -32.65 -33.71
N PRO A 328 15.41 -33.55 -34.56
CA PRO A 328 16.83 -33.83 -34.66
C PRO A 328 17.65 -32.56 -34.86
N PRO A 329 18.90 -32.50 -34.40
CA PRO A 329 19.81 -31.35 -34.61
C PRO A 329 19.93 -30.98 -36.09
N ALA A 330 20.02 -29.67 -36.38
CA ALA A 330 20.06 -29.17 -37.75
C ALA A 330 21.34 -29.64 -38.53
N ASP A 331 22.41 -29.92 -37.82
CA ASP A 331 23.69 -30.44 -38.33
C ASP A 331 23.66 -31.98 -38.56
N ASP A 332 22.77 -32.73 -37.90
CA ASP A 332 22.52 -34.14 -38.14
C ASP A 332 21.00 -34.47 -38.13
N PRO A 333 20.26 -34.15 -39.21
CA PRO A 333 18.81 -34.39 -39.31
C PRO A 333 18.40 -35.87 -39.21
N TYR A 334 19.36 -36.79 -39.25
CA TYR A 334 19.17 -38.23 -39.14
C TYR A 334 19.50 -38.79 -37.75
N ASN A 335 19.80 -37.94 -36.81
CA ASN A 335 20.08 -38.32 -35.45
C ASN A 335 18.79 -38.88 -34.81
N THR A 336 18.85 -40.12 -34.31
CA THR A 336 17.72 -40.79 -33.65
C THR A 336 17.80 -40.73 -32.13
N GLU A 337 18.90 -40.19 -31.56
CA GLU A 337 19.19 -40.23 -30.12
C GLU A 337 18.97 -38.86 -29.47
N ILE A 338 19.20 -37.79 -30.24
CA ILE A 338 19.17 -36.43 -29.70
C ILE A 338 18.06 -35.62 -30.37
N LEU A 339 17.20 -35.01 -29.55
CA LEU A 339 16.21 -34.01 -29.98
C LEU A 339 16.57 -32.64 -29.44
N THR A 340 16.47 -31.63 -30.27
CA THR A 340 16.72 -30.23 -29.90
C THR A 340 15.42 -29.40 -29.98
N PRO A 341 15.23 -28.42 -29.07
CA PRO A 341 16.10 -28.03 -27.96
C PRO A 341 16.12 -29.07 -26.83
N GLN A 342 17.24 -29.14 -26.11
CA GLN A 342 17.39 -30.01 -24.93
C GLN A 342 16.90 -29.36 -23.64
N THR A 343 16.85 -28.02 -23.60
CA THR A 343 16.39 -27.25 -22.47
C THR A 343 15.48 -26.11 -22.90
N GLN A 344 14.56 -25.73 -22.03
CA GLN A 344 13.69 -24.55 -22.16
C GLN A 344 13.86 -23.64 -20.96
N VAL A 345 14.15 -22.37 -21.21
CA VAL A 345 14.17 -21.37 -20.14
C VAL A 345 12.74 -20.90 -19.89
N ILE A 346 12.35 -20.92 -18.62
CA ILE A 346 11.08 -20.40 -18.13
C ILE A 346 11.40 -19.24 -17.18
N ASN A 347 10.84 -18.07 -17.47
CA ASN A 347 10.96 -16.91 -16.63
C ASN A 347 9.63 -16.60 -15.96
N ILE A 348 9.72 -16.14 -14.71
CA ILE A 348 8.56 -15.72 -13.91
C ILE A 348 8.83 -14.33 -13.31
N VAL A 349 7.77 -13.72 -12.82
CA VAL A 349 7.83 -12.64 -11.83
C VAL A 349 7.05 -13.08 -10.60
N VAL A 350 7.50 -12.69 -9.42
CA VAL A 350 6.78 -12.94 -8.18
C VAL A 350 6.28 -11.61 -7.65
N GLU A 351 4.96 -11.47 -7.59
CA GLU A 351 4.28 -10.30 -7.03
C GLU A 351 3.88 -10.56 -5.59
N PHE A 352 3.81 -9.50 -4.80
CA PHE A 352 3.27 -9.54 -3.44
C PHE A 352 1.98 -8.71 -3.45
N PRO A 353 0.80 -9.37 -3.49
CA PRO A 353 -0.48 -8.67 -3.64
C PRO A 353 -0.83 -7.75 -2.46
N ASP A 354 -0.26 -8.01 -1.28
CA ASP A 354 -0.36 -7.19 -0.09
C ASP A 354 0.52 -5.91 -0.14
N GLY A 355 1.34 -5.75 -1.18
CA GLY A 355 2.26 -4.62 -1.32
C GLY A 355 3.55 -4.76 -0.49
N HIS A 356 3.72 -5.83 0.28
CA HIS A 356 4.83 -6.04 1.20
C HIS A 356 5.84 -7.04 0.63
N LYS A 357 6.84 -6.52 -0.08
CA LYS A 357 7.90 -7.37 -0.65
C LYS A 357 8.69 -8.05 0.46
N ARG A 358 8.77 -9.37 0.38
CA ARG A 358 9.53 -10.24 1.27
C ARG A 358 10.57 -11.04 0.48
N ASP A 359 11.58 -11.52 1.18
CA ASP A 359 12.57 -12.40 0.58
C ASP A 359 11.94 -13.75 0.23
N LEU A 360 12.26 -14.28 -0.95
CA LEU A 360 11.87 -15.62 -1.34
C LEU A 360 12.86 -16.63 -0.76
N THR A 361 12.36 -17.75 -0.31
CA THR A 361 13.16 -18.88 0.17
C THR A 361 13.24 -19.98 -0.87
N ARG A 362 12.19 -20.11 -1.70
CA ARG A 362 12.12 -21.15 -2.70
C ARG A 362 11.17 -20.81 -3.84
N THR A 363 11.53 -21.21 -5.05
CA THR A 363 10.58 -21.32 -6.17
C THR A 363 10.75 -22.67 -6.85
N THR A 364 9.62 -23.32 -7.20
CA THR A 364 9.61 -24.68 -7.73
C THR A 364 8.76 -24.74 -9.01
N LEU A 365 9.34 -25.27 -10.09
CA LEU A 365 8.64 -25.51 -11.34
C LEU A 365 8.14 -26.95 -11.38
N TYR A 366 6.84 -27.12 -11.57
CA TYR A 366 6.17 -28.38 -11.75
C TYR A 366 5.72 -28.55 -13.22
N VAL A 367 5.83 -29.77 -13.72
CA VAL A 367 5.21 -30.21 -14.97
C VAL A 367 4.35 -31.43 -14.65
N ASP A 368 3.04 -31.32 -14.95
CA ASP A 368 2.04 -32.35 -14.62
C ASP A 368 2.09 -32.79 -13.14
N GLY A 369 2.39 -31.85 -12.25
CA GLY A 369 2.51 -32.10 -10.80
C GLY A 369 3.84 -32.69 -10.34
N VAL A 370 4.81 -32.91 -11.24
CA VAL A 370 6.14 -33.41 -10.91
C VAL A 370 7.14 -32.25 -10.91
N ILE A 371 8.02 -32.20 -9.89
CA ILE A 371 9.08 -31.18 -9.81
C ILE A 371 10.12 -31.43 -10.91
N VAL A 372 10.36 -30.42 -11.73
CA VAL A 372 11.36 -30.47 -12.81
C VAL A 372 12.52 -29.50 -12.59
N ALA A 373 12.30 -28.45 -11.81
CA ALA A 373 13.38 -27.54 -11.41
C ALA A 373 13.00 -26.84 -10.10
N GLU A 374 13.97 -26.54 -9.27
CA GLU A 374 13.81 -25.85 -7.99
C GLU A 374 14.96 -24.86 -7.80
N ASN A 375 14.63 -23.64 -7.34
CA ASN A 375 15.59 -22.63 -6.94
C ASN A 375 15.46 -22.39 -5.43
N THR A 376 16.53 -22.65 -4.68
CA THR A 376 16.65 -22.36 -3.24
C THR A 376 17.59 -21.19 -2.96
N GLN A 377 18.14 -20.59 -4.00
CA GLN A 377 19.00 -19.40 -3.98
C GLN A 377 18.67 -18.51 -5.19
N ALA A 378 18.95 -17.22 -5.06
CA ALA A 378 18.79 -16.28 -6.18
C ALA A 378 19.64 -16.68 -7.40
N PRO A 379 19.15 -16.49 -8.62
CA PRO A 379 17.87 -15.87 -8.99
C PRO A 379 16.69 -16.84 -8.89
N PHE A 380 15.61 -16.39 -8.21
CA PHE A 380 14.39 -17.18 -8.03
C PHE A 380 13.44 -17.16 -9.23
N GLU A 381 13.65 -16.22 -10.16
CA GLU A 381 12.72 -15.90 -11.23
C GLU A 381 13.01 -16.67 -12.53
N ARG A 382 14.06 -17.52 -12.56
CA ARG A 382 14.48 -18.19 -13.78
C ARG A 382 14.70 -19.68 -13.56
N PHE A 383 14.01 -20.49 -14.36
CA PHE A 383 14.19 -21.94 -14.41
C PHE A 383 14.81 -22.38 -15.72
N VAL A 384 15.57 -23.45 -15.67
CA VAL A 384 16.03 -24.20 -16.84
C VAL A 384 15.35 -25.57 -16.81
N TRP A 385 14.36 -25.72 -17.67
CA TRP A 385 13.60 -26.97 -17.77
C TRP A 385 14.33 -27.91 -18.72
N ASP A 386 14.75 -29.10 -18.21
CA ASP A 386 15.31 -30.17 -19.02
C ASP A 386 14.20 -30.88 -19.81
N LEU A 387 14.36 -30.93 -21.13
CA LEU A 387 13.40 -31.52 -22.04
C LEU A 387 13.76 -32.97 -22.43
N SER A 388 14.84 -33.54 -21.93
CA SER A 388 15.34 -34.85 -22.36
C SER A 388 14.30 -35.96 -22.26
N ALA A 389 13.46 -35.92 -21.20
CA ALA A 389 12.42 -36.91 -20.96
C ALA A 389 11.15 -36.80 -21.85
N TYR A 390 11.04 -35.73 -22.68
CA TYR A 390 9.84 -35.48 -23.48
C TYR A 390 10.08 -35.90 -24.95
N GLU A 391 9.98 -37.21 -25.22
CA GLU A 391 10.26 -37.81 -26.52
C GLU A 391 9.04 -37.93 -27.42
N ASP A 392 7.83 -37.80 -26.89
CA ASP A 392 6.57 -37.92 -27.59
C ASP A 392 5.82 -36.60 -27.70
N SER A 393 4.96 -36.48 -28.71
CA SER A 393 4.04 -35.35 -28.86
C SER A 393 2.92 -35.47 -27.84
N ALA A 394 2.84 -34.54 -26.90
CA ALA A 394 1.86 -34.50 -25.82
C ALA A 394 1.59 -33.07 -25.36
N GLN A 395 0.54 -32.88 -24.58
CA GLN A 395 0.27 -31.63 -23.89
C GLN A 395 0.62 -31.79 -22.41
N HIS A 396 1.40 -30.88 -21.89
CA HIS A 396 1.84 -30.85 -20.50
C HIS A 396 1.39 -29.53 -19.85
N THR A 397 1.17 -29.53 -18.54
CA THR A 397 0.80 -28.34 -17.79
C THR A 397 1.94 -27.93 -16.88
N ILE A 398 2.41 -26.68 -17.04
CA ILE A 398 3.43 -26.11 -16.16
C ILE A 398 2.79 -25.27 -15.06
N VAL A 399 3.31 -25.39 -13.85
CA VAL A 399 2.90 -24.62 -12.66
C VAL A 399 4.16 -24.21 -11.92
N VAL A 400 4.19 -22.98 -11.39
CA VAL A 400 5.26 -22.56 -10.47
C VAL A 400 4.68 -22.28 -9.10
N GLU A 401 5.33 -22.77 -8.06
CA GLU A 401 5.08 -22.42 -6.66
C GLU A 401 6.18 -21.49 -6.16
N ALA A 402 5.81 -20.45 -5.42
CA ALA A 402 6.75 -19.59 -4.72
C ALA A 402 6.49 -19.64 -3.22
N GLU A 403 7.57 -19.61 -2.44
CA GLU A 403 7.59 -19.60 -0.98
C GLU A 403 8.43 -18.43 -0.48
N ASP A 404 7.89 -17.65 0.46
CA ASP A 404 8.58 -16.51 1.06
C ASP A 404 9.23 -16.85 2.41
N SER A 405 9.88 -15.85 3.01
CA SER A 405 10.57 -15.97 4.31
C SER A 405 9.65 -16.23 5.51
N LEU A 406 8.33 -16.03 5.35
CA LEU A 406 7.32 -16.36 6.36
C LEU A 406 6.74 -17.76 6.17
N GLY A 407 7.21 -18.50 5.15
CA GLY A 407 6.72 -19.83 4.80
C GLY A 407 5.37 -19.81 4.06
N LEU A 408 4.93 -18.65 3.58
CA LEU A 408 3.72 -18.53 2.77
C LEU A 408 3.99 -19.03 1.36
N LYS A 409 3.06 -19.84 0.83
CA LYS A 409 3.18 -20.49 -0.47
C LYS A 409 1.98 -20.21 -1.34
N LYS A 410 2.25 -20.03 -2.63
CA LYS A 410 1.20 -19.97 -3.64
C LYS A 410 1.70 -20.53 -4.97
N SER A 411 0.82 -21.27 -5.64
CA SER A 411 1.05 -21.75 -6.99
C SER A 411 0.43 -20.81 -8.02
N SER A 412 1.10 -20.70 -9.17
CA SER A 412 0.58 -19.99 -10.35
C SER A 412 -0.62 -20.70 -10.96
N ILE A 413 -1.29 -20.04 -11.89
CA ILE A 413 -2.23 -20.71 -12.79
C ILE A 413 -1.43 -21.72 -13.64
N GLY A 414 -2.02 -22.90 -13.89
CA GLY A 414 -1.45 -23.90 -14.79
C GLY A 414 -1.49 -23.43 -16.26
N ILE A 415 -0.35 -23.46 -16.93
CA ILE A 415 -0.23 -23.08 -18.34
C ILE A 415 -0.03 -24.35 -19.19
N PRO A 416 -0.90 -24.64 -20.17
CA PRO A 416 -0.71 -25.77 -21.06
C PRO A 416 0.40 -25.48 -22.08
N VAL A 417 1.32 -26.43 -22.25
CA VAL A 417 2.42 -26.39 -23.23
C VAL A 417 2.31 -27.63 -24.12
N THR A 418 2.19 -27.42 -25.43
CA THR A 418 2.11 -28.50 -26.40
C THR A 418 3.49 -28.86 -26.91
N PHE A 419 3.90 -30.11 -26.71
CA PHE A 419 5.09 -30.65 -27.34
C PHE A 419 4.73 -31.25 -28.71
N THR A 420 5.48 -30.87 -29.73
CA THR A 420 5.43 -31.45 -31.06
C THR A 420 6.78 -32.07 -31.36
N VAL A 421 6.83 -33.39 -31.39
CA VAL A 421 8.05 -34.12 -31.68
C VAL A 421 8.04 -34.60 -33.11
N THR A 422 9.07 -34.17 -33.88
CA THR A 422 9.27 -34.65 -35.25
C THR A 422 10.44 -35.65 -35.21
N PRO A 423 10.15 -36.96 -35.31
CA PRO A 423 11.21 -37.96 -35.26
C PRO A 423 12.10 -37.91 -36.48
N ALA A 424 13.36 -38.34 -36.32
CA ALA A 424 14.27 -38.47 -37.47
C ALA A 424 13.69 -39.39 -38.54
N PRO A 425 13.87 -39.09 -39.83
CA PRO A 425 13.45 -39.98 -40.91
C PRO A 425 14.09 -41.36 -40.77
N ARG A 426 13.28 -42.43 -40.85
CA ARG A 426 13.76 -43.82 -40.71
C ARG A 426 13.65 -44.54 -42.08
N GLY A 427 14.39 -45.63 -42.24
CA GLY A 427 14.34 -46.50 -43.43
C GLY A 427 15.45 -46.32 -44.42
N VAL A 428 15.40 -47.11 -45.49
CA VAL A 428 16.48 -47.20 -46.52
C VAL A 428 16.71 -45.85 -47.20
N GLN A 429 15.67 -45.05 -47.42
CA GLN A 429 15.81 -43.71 -48.01
C GLN A 429 16.58 -42.75 -47.11
N ALA A 430 16.42 -42.81 -45.79
CA ALA A 430 17.16 -42.02 -44.85
C ALA A 430 18.63 -42.41 -44.80
N LEU A 431 18.93 -43.71 -44.86
CA LEU A 431 20.32 -44.21 -44.96
C LEU A 431 20.99 -43.73 -46.26
N PHE A 432 20.30 -43.77 -47.39
CA PHE A 432 20.85 -43.26 -48.66
C PHE A 432 21.09 -41.74 -48.60
N ALA A 433 20.19 -40.99 -48.03
CA ALA A 433 20.34 -39.54 -47.88
C ALA A 433 21.51 -39.18 -46.91
N ARG A 434 21.65 -39.87 -45.76
CA ARG A 434 22.73 -39.68 -44.78
C ARG A 434 24.10 -39.98 -45.37
N TYR A 435 24.21 -41.07 -46.14
CA TYR A 435 25.48 -41.51 -46.73
C TYR A 435 25.61 -41.14 -48.22
N SER A 436 24.75 -40.26 -48.73
CA SER A 436 24.75 -39.89 -50.16
C SER A 436 26.10 -39.42 -50.66
N SER A 437 26.80 -38.60 -49.94
CA SER A 437 28.14 -38.11 -50.30
C SER A 437 29.21 -39.21 -50.34
N THR A 438 29.18 -40.12 -49.36
CA THR A 438 30.07 -41.30 -49.33
C THR A 438 29.71 -42.33 -50.36
N ILE A 439 28.42 -42.55 -50.65
CA ILE A 439 27.95 -43.44 -51.74
C ILE A 439 28.32 -42.88 -53.10
N ILE A 440 28.15 -41.55 -53.30
CA ILE A 440 28.57 -40.87 -54.55
C ILE A 440 30.07 -40.95 -54.72
N LEU A 441 30.85 -40.68 -53.69
CA LEU A 441 32.31 -40.84 -53.73
C LEU A 441 32.75 -42.26 -54.03
N GLY A 442 32.11 -43.25 -53.39
CA GLY A 442 32.31 -44.67 -53.65
C GLY A 442 31.94 -45.07 -55.10
N ALA A 443 30.82 -44.55 -55.59
CA ALA A 443 30.39 -44.78 -56.99
C ALA A 443 31.37 -44.13 -58.01
N ILE A 444 31.83 -42.92 -57.72
CA ILE A 444 32.84 -42.25 -58.54
C ILE A 444 34.15 -43.04 -58.55
N ALA A 445 34.60 -43.52 -57.39
CA ALA A 445 35.78 -44.36 -57.25
C ALA A 445 35.67 -45.68 -58.03
N LEU A 446 34.50 -46.34 -57.89
CA LEU A 446 34.20 -47.56 -58.65
C LEU A 446 34.13 -47.30 -60.17
N ALA A 447 33.49 -46.21 -60.56
CA ALA A 447 33.45 -45.80 -61.98
C ALA A 447 34.83 -45.46 -62.50
N GLY A 448 35.68 -44.80 -61.69
CA GLY A 448 37.08 -44.54 -62.03
C GLY A 448 37.90 -45.84 -62.19
N ILE A 449 37.75 -46.80 -61.30
CA ILE A 449 38.40 -48.13 -61.39
C ILE A 449 37.90 -48.87 -62.61
N ALA A 450 36.57 -48.84 -62.86
CA ALA A 450 35.99 -49.47 -64.06
C ALA A 450 36.51 -48.85 -65.35
N LEU A 451 36.62 -47.50 -65.37
CA LEU A 451 37.15 -46.77 -66.53
C LEU A 451 38.66 -47.09 -66.80
N VAL A 452 39.43 -47.17 -65.68
CA VAL A 452 40.85 -47.61 -65.79
C VAL A 452 40.96 -49.05 -66.29
N GLY A 453 40.02 -49.97 -65.79
CA GLY A 453 39.96 -51.35 -66.29
C GLY A 453 39.58 -51.47 -67.74
N ILE A 454 38.67 -50.63 -68.24
CA ILE A 454 38.29 -50.56 -69.65
C ILE A 454 39.47 -49.99 -70.51
N LEU A 455 40.14 -48.93 -70.07
CA LEU A 455 41.31 -48.36 -70.73
C LEU A 455 42.49 -49.32 -70.82
N LEU A 456 42.70 -50.12 -69.79
CA LEU A 456 43.76 -51.15 -69.83
C LEU A 456 43.36 -52.34 -70.75
N ARG A 457 42.08 -52.59 -70.98
CA ARG A 457 41.63 -53.67 -71.85
C ARG A 457 41.51 -53.27 -73.31
N SER A 458 41.52 -51.96 -73.64
CA SER A 458 41.33 -51.44 -74.98
C SER A 458 42.65 -51.22 -75.73
N ARG A 459 43.83 -51.73 -75.27
CA ARG A 459 45.07 -51.70 -76.05
C ARG A 459 45.10 -52.86 -77.06
N LYS A 460 44.42 -52.68 -78.24
CA LYS A 460 44.70 -53.39 -79.45
C LYS A 460 44.86 -52.33 -80.59
N PRO A 461 45.89 -52.47 -81.45
CA PRO A 461 46.22 -51.50 -82.52
C PRO A 461 45.32 -51.67 -83.72
N HIS A 462 44.75 -50.59 -84.24
CA HIS A 462 44.15 -50.60 -85.56
C HIS A 462 44.71 -49.47 -86.43
N THR A 463 45.07 -49.90 -87.60
CA THR A 463 45.54 -49.13 -88.73
C THR A 463 44.43 -48.33 -89.45
N PRO A 464 44.73 -47.26 -90.16
CA PRO A 464 43.75 -46.27 -90.59
C PRO A 464 43.09 -46.59 -91.93
N ALA A 465 41.86 -46.24 -92.10
CA ALA A 465 41.23 -46.15 -93.43
C ALA A 465 40.43 -44.82 -93.53
N THR A 466 40.54 -44.28 -94.72
CA THR A 466 40.31 -42.94 -95.20
C THR A 466 38.86 -42.61 -95.53
N LYS A 467 38.53 -41.34 -95.30
CA LYS A 467 37.49 -40.48 -95.93
C LYS A 467 36.03 -40.92 -96.01
N GLU A 468 35.12 -40.06 -95.56
CA GLU A 468 34.53 -39.03 -96.41
C GLU A 468 33.73 -37.98 -95.62
N ARG A 469 33.76 -36.83 -96.13
CA ARG A 469 33.24 -35.56 -95.65
C ARG A 469 31.76 -35.45 -96.13
N LYS A 470 30.86 -35.21 -95.21
CA LYS A 470 29.58 -34.49 -95.55
C LYS A 470 29.11 -33.62 -94.34
N SER A 471 28.80 -32.47 -94.77
CA SER A 471 28.34 -31.23 -94.22
C SER A 471 27.37 -31.25 -93.05
N LYS A 472 27.45 -30.23 -92.22
CA LYS A 472 26.55 -29.73 -91.17
C LYS A 472 25.13 -29.60 -91.67
N PRO A 473 24.15 -29.62 -90.69
CA PRO A 473 23.55 -28.34 -90.38
C PRO A 473 23.52 -28.04 -88.87
N ARG A 474 23.66 -26.80 -88.70
CA ARG A 474 23.53 -25.92 -87.58
C ARG A 474 22.13 -26.03 -86.98
N PHE A 475 21.97 -26.18 -85.68
CA PHE A 475 20.73 -25.94 -85.05
C PHE A 475 20.89 -24.82 -84.03
N GLU A 476 19.96 -23.91 -84.25
CA GLU A 476 19.78 -22.69 -83.49
C GLU A 476 19.06 -22.93 -82.17
N ASP A 477 19.43 -22.13 -81.26
CA ASP A 477 18.83 -21.88 -80.00
C ASP A 477 17.39 -21.28 -80.17
N PRO A 478 16.35 -21.68 -79.46
CA PRO A 478 15.12 -20.91 -79.38
C PRO A 478 14.93 -20.33 -78.00
N LEU A 479 15.28 -19.07 -77.91
CA LEU A 479 14.64 -18.13 -77.00
C LEU A 479 13.33 -17.65 -77.56
N THR A 480 12.44 -17.32 -76.62
CA THR A 480 11.30 -16.39 -76.73
C THR A 480 9.95 -16.84 -77.31
N GLN A 481 9.00 -16.91 -76.41
CA GLN A 481 7.71 -16.22 -76.31
C GLN A 481 6.80 -16.12 -77.55
N PRO A 482 5.50 -15.78 -77.49
CA PRO A 482 4.73 -14.99 -76.51
C PRO A 482 3.27 -15.42 -76.19
N VAL A 483 2.71 -14.64 -75.26
CA VAL A 483 1.37 -14.40 -74.82
C VAL A 483 0.27 -14.24 -75.91
N ALA A 484 -0.92 -14.74 -75.61
CA ALA A 484 -2.24 -14.15 -75.93
C ALA A 484 -3.35 -14.90 -75.18
N SER A 485 -4.03 -14.36 -74.31
CA SER A 485 -5.20 -13.45 -74.27
C SER A 485 -6.55 -14.06 -74.59
N LEU A 486 -7.50 -13.79 -73.67
CA LEU A 486 -8.94 -13.65 -73.77
C LEU A 486 -9.78 -14.97 -73.75
N THR A 487 -10.71 -15.14 -72.85
CA THR A 487 -11.94 -14.41 -72.54
C THR A 487 -12.63 -14.98 -71.28
N ALA A 488 -13.28 -14.11 -70.50
CA ALA A 488 -14.23 -14.42 -69.40
C ALA A 488 -15.67 -14.44 -69.95
N PRO A 489 -16.75 -14.55 -69.15
CA PRO A 489 -17.06 -15.05 -67.80
C PRO A 489 -18.31 -16.01 -67.80
N PRO A 490 -19.23 -16.23 -66.78
CA PRO A 490 -19.34 -15.63 -65.46
C PRO A 490 -19.78 -16.58 -64.27
N ALA A 491 -19.64 -16.03 -63.07
CA ALA A 491 -20.48 -16.10 -61.85
C ALA A 491 -20.73 -17.40 -61.06
N SER A 492 -20.35 -17.47 -59.83
CA SER A 492 -21.13 -17.26 -58.58
C SER A 492 -20.45 -17.85 -57.34
N ALA A 493 -20.28 -17.00 -56.36
CA ALA A 493 -20.39 -17.14 -54.91
C ALA A 493 -19.78 -18.33 -54.15
N THR A 494 -18.76 -18.10 -53.33
CA THR A 494 -18.89 -18.13 -51.86
C THR A 494 -17.57 -17.71 -51.20
N LYS A 495 -17.69 -16.85 -50.17
CA LYS A 495 -16.59 -16.26 -49.41
C LYS A 495 -15.86 -17.30 -48.56
N LYS A 496 -14.54 -17.35 -48.67
CA LYS A 496 -13.62 -17.79 -47.59
C LYS A 496 -12.45 -16.84 -47.47
N ALA A 497 -12.21 -16.41 -46.22
CA ALA A 497 -11.20 -15.47 -45.83
C ALA A 497 -9.79 -15.97 -46.16
N LYS A 498 -8.95 -15.09 -46.71
CA LYS A 498 -7.52 -15.32 -46.93
C LYS A 498 -6.74 -14.71 -45.79
N THR A 499 -6.02 -15.56 -45.09
CA THR A 499 -4.87 -15.20 -44.24
C THR A 499 -3.73 -14.64 -45.10
N VAL A 500 -3.25 -13.47 -44.73
CA VAL A 500 -2.12 -12.79 -45.36
C VAL A 500 -0.84 -13.13 -44.60
N PRO A 501 0.26 -13.53 -45.22
CA PRO A 501 1.52 -13.76 -44.53
C PRO A 501 2.21 -12.45 -44.17
N ARG A 502 2.67 -12.37 -42.91
CA ARG A 502 3.35 -11.24 -42.31
C ARG A 502 4.77 -11.13 -42.85
N ARG A 503 5.02 -10.12 -43.69
CA ARG A 503 6.37 -9.71 -44.05
C ARG A 503 6.96 -8.85 -42.94
N THR A 504 8.06 -9.27 -42.37
CA THR A 504 8.92 -8.44 -41.52
C THR A 504 9.63 -7.39 -42.38
N SER A 505 9.30 -6.12 -42.20
CA SER A 505 10.02 -5.01 -42.76
C SER A 505 10.66 -4.19 -41.63
N TRP A 506 11.95 -4.08 -41.66
CA TRP A 506 12.76 -3.13 -40.89
C TRP A 506 12.56 -1.72 -41.47
N LEU A 507 11.52 -1.03 -40.99
CA LEU A 507 11.37 0.41 -41.20
C LEU A 507 10.80 0.99 -39.90
N PRO A 508 11.26 2.19 -39.48
CA PRO A 508 10.77 2.81 -38.28
C PRO A 508 9.26 3.05 -38.40
N SER A 509 8.51 2.64 -37.36
CA SER A 509 7.06 2.77 -37.31
C SER A 509 6.65 4.24 -37.46
N ARG A 510 5.82 4.53 -38.45
CA ARG A 510 5.11 5.80 -38.57
C ARG A 510 4.32 6.03 -37.30
N PRO A 511 4.30 7.28 -36.75
CA PRO A 511 3.44 7.58 -35.61
C PRO A 511 1.98 7.30 -35.98
N VAL A 512 1.31 6.54 -35.09
CA VAL A 512 -0.13 6.29 -35.19
C VAL A 512 -0.84 7.66 -35.15
N ARG A 513 -1.52 8.06 -36.21
CA ARG A 513 -2.36 9.27 -36.20
C ARG A 513 -3.49 9.02 -35.22
N VAL A 514 -3.41 9.64 -34.06
CA VAL A 514 -4.51 9.71 -33.09
C VAL A 514 -5.62 10.57 -33.72
N ALA A 515 -6.86 10.11 -33.65
CA ALA A 515 -8.00 10.87 -34.16
C ALA A 515 -8.03 12.26 -33.49
N ASP A 516 -8.36 13.28 -34.27
CA ASP A 516 -8.44 14.65 -33.74
C ASP A 516 -9.66 14.78 -32.82
N ALA A 517 -9.45 15.11 -31.55
CA ALA A 517 -10.46 15.17 -30.51
C ALA A 517 -10.25 16.40 -29.61
N PRO A 518 -11.31 16.97 -29.02
CA PRO A 518 -11.20 18.12 -28.12
C PRO A 518 -10.50 17.80 -26.79
N ALA A 519 -10.47 16.52 -26.37
CA ALA A 519 -9.77 16.04 -25.19
C ALA A 519 -9.26 14.62 -25.38
N TYR A 520 -8.30 14.22 -24.56
CA TYR A 520 -7.66 12.90 -24.58
C TYR A 520 -7.52 12.34 -23.17
N LEU A 521 -7.65 11.03 -23.03
CA LEU A 521 -7.26 10.29 -21.84
C LEU A 521 -5.92 9.58 -22.08
N ILE A 522 -4.91 9.97 -21.35
CA ILE A 522 -3.56 9.40 -21.41
C ILE A 522 -3.42 8.40 -20.26
N ARG A 523 -3.24 7.12 -20.57
CA ARG A 523 -3.05 6.10 -19.53
C ARG A 523 -1.75 6.34 -18.80
N LEU A 524 -1.81 6.28 -17.46
CA LEU A 524 -0.65 6.40 -16.58
C LEU A 524 -0.30 5.03 -15.99
N VAL A 525 1.01 4.77 -15.82
CA VAL A 525 1.57 3.58 -15.19
C VAL A 525 2.64 4.00 -14.18
N ASN A 526 2.92 3.17 -13.19
CA ASN A 526 4.05 3.26 -12.26
C ASN A 526 4.48 4.69 -11.86
N GLY A 527 3.74 5.29 -10.93
CA GLY A 527 4.12 6.61 -10.40
C GLY A 527 3.67 7.82 -11.22
N GLY A 528 2.88 7.62 -12.27
CA GLY A 528 2.26 8.71 -13.05
C GLY A 528 2.93 9.00 -14.39
N GLU A 529 3.80 8.12 -14.87
CA GLU A 529 4.37 8.20 -16.22
C GLU A 529 3.34 7.77 -17.29
N PRO A 530 3.31 8.42 -18.47
CA PRO A 530 2.47 7.99 -19.57
C PRO A 530 2.82 6.58 -20.05
N ALA A 531 1.81 5.71 -20.15
CA ALA A 531 1.99 4.37 -20.72
C ALA A 531 2.36 4.46 -22.21
N SER A 532 3.11 3.48 -22.71
CA SER A 532 3.44 3.32 -24.14
C SER A 532 2.24 2.92 -25.02
N VAL A 533 1.02 3.36 -24.66
CA VAL A 533 -0.24 3.08 -25.35
C VAL A 533 -0.79 4.38 -25.93
N ALA A 534 -1.43 4.30 -27.10
CA ALA A 534 -2.02 5.47 -27.75
C ALA A 534 -3.09 6.11 -26.84
N PRO A 535 -3.11 7.46 -26.71
CA PRO A 535 -4.14 8.19 -25.99
C PRO A 535 -5.54 7.86 -26.50
N ILE A 536 -6.52 7.80 -25.62
CA ILE A 536 -7.92 7.59 -25.96
C ILE A 536 -8.53 8.97 -26.31
N PRO A 537 -8.94 9.23 -27.57
CA PRO A 537 -9.58 10.49 -27.93
C PRO A 537 -11.02 10.50 -27.42
N VAL A 538 -11.42 11.59 -26.79
CA VAL A 538 -12.81 11.85 -26.39
C VAL A 538 -13.49 12.59 -27.55
N THR A 539 -14.14 11.84 -28.43
CA THR A 539 -14.72 12.34 -29.69
C THR A 539 -16.22 12.55 -29.63
N GLU A 540 -16.90 11.87 -28.69
CA GLU A 540 -18.35 11.89 -28.58
C GLU A 540 -18.80 12.80 -27.44
N LYS A 541 -19.99 13.44 -27.62
CA LYS A 541 -20.60 14.29 -26.59
C LYS A 541 -20.98 13.52 -25.32
N ASP A 542 -21.24 12.22 -25.41
CA ASP A 542 -21.51 11.30 -24.30
C ASP A 542 -20.73 10.00 -24.54
N MET A 543 -19.57 9.88 -23.97
CA MET A 543 -18.68 8.73 -24.16
C MET A 543 -18.69 7.83 -22.93
N THR A 544 -19.06 6.56 -23.10
CA THR A 544 -19.14 5.56 -22.04
C THR A 544 -17.91 4.65 -22.02
N PHE A 545 -17.51 4.23 -20.81
CA PHE A 545 -16.36 3.38 -20.53
C PHE A 545 -16.79 2.16 -19.72
N GLY A 546 -16.31 0.99 -20.06
CA GLY A 546 -16.62 -0.26 -19.36
C GLY A 546 -16.00 -1.48 -20.06
N THR A 547 -16.25 -2.68 -19.55
CA THR A 547 -15.74 -3.93 -20.15
C THR A 547 -16.69 -4.51 -21.21
N ASP A 548 -17.98 -4.16 -21.20
CA ASP A 548 -18.97 -4.68 -22.15
C ASP A 548 -19.01 -3.82 -23.42
N PRO A 549 -18.64 -4.36 -24.59
CA PRO A 549 -18.65 -3.63 -25.86
C PRO A 549 -20.06 -3.25 -26.36
N VAL A 550 -21.12 -3.81 -25.76
CA VAL A 550 -22.52 -3.47 -26.11
C VAL A 550 -22.96 -2.22 -25.35
N GLN A 551 -22.48 -2.02 -24.12
CA GLN A 551 -22.88 -0.93 -23.23
C GLN A 551 -21.88 0.24 -23.23
N SER A 552 -20.65 -0.01 -23.66
CA SER A 552 -19.56 0.98 -23.57
C SER A 552 -18.98 1.30 -24.94
N VAL A 553 -18.90 2.59 -25.26
CA VAL A 553 -18.27 3.09 -26.49
C VAL A 553 -16.77 2.78 -26.47
N ARG A 554 -16.16 2.86 -25.30
CA ARG A 554 -14.74 2.51 -25.10
C ARG A 554 -14.60 1.35 -24.14
N VAL A 555 -14.16 0.22 -24.69
CA VAL A 555 -13.86 -0.96 -23.89
C VAL A 555 -12.52 -0.78 -23.18
N LEU A 556 -12.54 -0.98 -21.87
CA LEU A 556 -11.37 -1.02 -20.99
C LEU A 556 -11.25 -2.45 -20.46
N ASP A 557 -10.23 -3.16 -20.93
CA ASP A 557 -10.00 -4.58 -20.59
C ASP A 557 -9.20 -4.66 -19.28
N ASP A 558 -9.94 -4.63 -18.16
CA ASP A 558 -9.37 -4.75 -16.81
C ASP A 558 -10.44 -5.33 -15.86
N PRO A 559 -10.11 -6.32 -15.02
CA PRO A 559 -11.06 -6.99 -14.13
C PRO A 559 -11.68 -6.09 -13.06
N SER A 560 -11.09 -4.93 -12.76
CA SER A 560 -11.65 -3.94 -11.83
C SER A 560 -12.71 -3.05 -12.46
N ILE A 561 -12.93 -3.15 -13.78
CA ILE A 561 -13.88 -2.32 -14.52
C ILE A 561 -15.23 -3.01 -14.63
N SER A 562 -16.30 -2.30 -14.29
CA SER A 562 -17.67 -2.80 -14.47
C SER A 562 -18.09 -2.80 -15.96
N PRO A 563 -19.09 -3.59 -16.37
CA PRO A 563 -19.58 -3.64 -17.77
C PRO A 563 -19.90 -2.26 -18.35
N LEU A 564 -20.58 -1.40 -17.58
CA LEU A 564 -20.73 0.03 -17.80
C LEU A 564 -20.23 0.74 -16.55
N HIS A 565 -19.01 1.28 -16.60
CA HIS A 565 -18.32 1.80 -15.42
C HIS A 565 -18.57 3.30 -15.21
N ALA A 566 -18.26 4.10 -16.22
CA ALA A 566 -18.37 5.55 -16.16
C ALA A 566 -18.72 6.14 -17.52
N ARG A 567 -19.07 7.43 -17.51
CA ARG A 567 -19.28 8.21 -18.74
C ARG A 567 -18.73 9.62 -18.62
N ILE A 568 -18.22 10.15 -19.71
CA ILE A 568 -17.78 11.54 -19.84
C ILE A 568 -18.72 12.25 -20.79
N LYS A 569 -19.36 13.34 -20.33
CA LYS A 569 -20.23 14.20 -21.14
C LYS A 569 -19.53 15.51 -21.44
N GLN A 570 -19.59 15.92 -22.71
CA GLN A 570 -19.19 17.26 -23.14
C GLN A 570 -20.43 18.13 -23.33
N THR A 571 -20.46 19.29 -22.67
CA THR A 571 -21.50 20.32 -22.88
C THR A 571 -21.21 21.15 -24.12
N ASP A 572 -22.22 21.86 -24.63
CA ASP A 572 -22.09 22.75 -25.80
C ASP A 572 -21.09 23.91 -25.62
N HIS A 573 -20.68 24.18 -24.38
CA HIS A 573 -19.65 25.17 -24.03
C HIS A 573 -18.25 24.56 -23.86
N GLY A 574 -18.04 23.30 -24.30
CA GLY A 574 -16.73 22.64 -24.23
C GLY A 574 -16.30 22.18 -22.83
N VAL A 575 -17.21 22.20 -21.87
CA VAL A 575 -16.97 21.67 -20.51
C VAL A 575 -17.20 20.18 -20.49
N PHE A 576 -16.25 19.43 -19.90
CA PHE A 576 -16.36 17.99 -19.69
C PHE A 576 -16.76 17.69 -18.25
N THR A 577 -17.70 16.76 -18.09
CA THR A 577 -18.17 16.27 -16.80
C THR A 577 -18.16 14.74 -16.81
N ILE A 578 -17.54 14.15 -15.79
CA ILE A 578 -17.51 12.70 -15.60
C ILE A 578 -18.60 12.28 -14.60
N TYR A 579 -19.20 11.12 -14.84
CA TYR A 579 -20.20 10.48 -14.00
C TYR A 579 -19.81 9.02 -13.76
N ASP A 580 -20.00 8.55 -12.55
CA ASP A 580 -19.93 7.13 -12.23
C ASP A 580 -21.29 6.46 -12.52
N ASN A 581 -21.29 5.28 -13.12
CA ASN A 581 -22.51 4.53 -13.44
C ASN A 581 -22.78 3.39 -12.41
N ASN A 582 -22.64 3.67 -11.14
CA ASN A 582 -22.72 2.67 -10.05
C ASN A 582 -21.70 1.55 -10.23
N SER A 583 -20.49 1.88 -10.59
CA SER A 583 -19.43 0.92 -10.77
C SER A 583 -19.01 0.26 -9.44
N ILE A 584 -18.57 -1.01 -9.49
CA ILE A 584 -18.22 -1.78 -8.27
C ILE A 584 -16.98 -1.16 -7.59
N ALA A 585 -15.96 -0.80 -8.36
CA ALA A 585 -14.73 -0.22 -7.84
C ALA A 585 -14.76 1.32 -7.71
N GLY A 586 -15.83 1.97 -8.18
CA GLY A 586 -15.98 3.41 -8.18
C GLY A 586 -15.12 4.14 -9.22
N THR A 587 -15.54 5.38 -9.52
CA THR A 587 -14.81 6.33 -10.36
C THR A 587 -14.31 7.48 -9.49
N TRP A 588 -13.02 7.85 -9.62
CA TRP A 588 -12.39 8.87 -8.78
C TRP A 588 -11.66 9.90 -9.63
N VAL A 589 -11.64 11.15 -9.19
CA VAL A 589 -10.88 12.23 -9.83
C VAL A 589 -10.01 12.92 -8.79
N ASN A 590 -8.68 12.91 -9.00
CA ASN A 590 -7.68 13.44 -8.06
C ASN A 590 -7.86 12.88 -6.64
N PHE A 591 -8.13 11.54 -6.53
CA PHE A 591 -8.38 10.80 -5.29
C PHE A 591 -9.70 11.10 -4.57
N ASP A 592 -10.58 11.95 -5.12
CA ASP A 592 -11.93 12.16 -4.60
C ASP A 592 -12.95 11.35 -5.40
N PRO A 593 -13.92 10.67 -4.78
CA PRO A 593 -14.96 9.93 -5.49
C PRO A 593 -15.84 10.88 -6.31
N VAL A 594 -16.26 10.42 -7.49
CA VAL A 594 -17.16 11.17 -8.34
C VAL A 594 -18.57 11.14 -7.74
N PRO A 595 -19.17 12.29 -7.41
CA PRO A 595 -20.52 12.35 -6.87
C PRO A 595 -21.58 11.99 -7.93
N ARG A 596 -22.82 11.70 -7.51
CA ARG A 596 -23.91 11.32 -8.43
C ARG A 596 -24.28 12.40 -9.43
N GLU A 597 -24.09 13.67 -9.05
CA GLU A 597 -24.30 14.85 -9.89
C GLU A 597 -23.24 14.98 -10.99
N GLY A 598 -22.19 14.20 -10.93
CA GLY A 598 -21.03 14.27 -11.79
C GLY A 598 -19.98 15.27 -11.29
N ARG A 599 -18.76 15.15 -11.83
CA ARG A 599 -17.65 16.05 -11.51
C ARG A 599 -17.10 16.67 -12.79
N ARG A 600 -16.93 17.99 -12.77
CA ARG A 600 -16.31 18.73 -13.87
C ARG A 600 -14.83 18.37 -13.97
N LEU A 601 -14.36 18.06 -15.18
CA LEU A 601 -12.96 17.76 -15.48
C LEU A 601 -12.23 19.02 -15.94
N VAL A 602 -10.98 19.14 -15.49
CA VAL A 602 -10.04 20.18 -15.92
C VAL A 602 -8.78 19.53 -16.50
N HIS A 603 -8.02 20.29 -17.31
CA HIS A 603 -6.77 19.79 -17.90
C HIS A 603 -5.79 19.34 -16.81
N GLY A 604 -5.26 18.15 -16.94
CA GLY A 604 -4.32 17.53 -15.99
C GLY A 604 -4.97 16.66 -14.90
N ASP A 605 -6.30 16.61 -14.79
CA ASP A 605 -6.98 15.76 -13.81
C ASP A 605 -6.62 14.29 -13.97
N ARG A 606 -6.38 13.62 -12.85
CA ARG A 606 -6.17 12.17 -12.80
C ARG A 606 -7.49 11.47 -12.54
N ILE A 607 -7.91 10.64 -13.49
CA ILE A 607 -9.14 9.85 -13.41
C ILE A 607 -8.78 8.40 -13.13
N HIS A 608 -9.39 7.83 -12.11
CA HIS A 608 -9.30 6.41 -11.80
C HIS A 608 -10.62 5.74 -12.18
N PHE A 609 -10.54 4.77 -13.10
CA PHE A 609 -11.59 3.80 -13.37
C PHE A 609 -11.15 2.48 -12.74
N GLY A 610 -11.67 2.16 -11.53
CA GLY A 610 -11.15 1.02 -10.79
C GLY A 610 -9.63 1.08 -10.61
N GLY A 611 -8.91 0.05 -11.07
CA GLY A 611 -7.45 -0.01 -11.05
C GLY A 611 -6.73 0.76 -12.17
N LEU A 612 -7.44 1.30 -13.15
CA LEU A 612 -6.83 2.02 -14.28
C LEU A 612 -6.77 3.52 -14.02
N VAL A 613 -5.60 4.12 -14.24
CA VAL A 613 -5.37 5.56 -14.06
C VAL A 613 -5.14 6.24 -15.39
N TYR A 614 -5.86 7.34 -15.61
CA TYR A 614 -5.73 8.18 -16.79
C TYR A 614 -5.54 9.63 -16.42
N ARG A 615 -4.77 10.39 -17.23
CA ARG A 615 -4.72 11.83 -17.16
C ARG A 615 -5.64 12.41 -18.25
N PHE A 616 -6.45 13.37 -17.88
CA PHE A 616 -7.35 14.09 -18.78
C PHE A 616 -6.64 15.32 -19.38
N ASP A 617 -6.38 15.31 -20.67
CA ASP A 617 -5.69 16.40 -21.37
C ASP A 617 -6.63 17.07 -22.39
N LEU A 618 -6.85 18.36 -22.27
CA LEU A 618 -7.54 19.17 -23.26
C LEU A 618 -6.60 19.45 -24.44
N LYS A 619 -7.11 19.42 -25.68
CA LYS A 619 -6.34 19.78 -26.88
C LYS A 619 -5.81 21.22 -26.84
N GLN A 620 -6.60 22.15 -26.31
CA GLN A 620 -6.18 23.51 -25.99
C GLN A 620 -6.11 23.65 -24.48
N ALA A 621 -4.93 23.46 -23.91
CA ALA A 621 -4.72 23.65 -22.50
C ALA A 621 -4.86 25.14 -22.15
N PRO A 622 -5.58 25.50 -21.05
CA PRO A 622 -5.54 26.86 -20.56
C PRO A 622 -4.09 27.22 -20.16
N PRO A 623 -3.68 28.50 -20.31
CA PRO A 623 -2.36 28.93 -19.88
C PRO A 623 -2.18 28.60 -18.39
N ALA A 624 -1.00 28.07 -18.04
CA ALA A 624 -0.66 27.78 -16.66
C ALA A 624 -0.83 29.06 -15.81
N PRO A 625 -1.47 28.98 -14.62
CA PRO A 625 -1.57 30.15 -13.74
C PRO A 625 -0.17 30.63 -13.39
N GLU A 626 0.09 31.92 -13.62
CA GLU A 626 1.36 32.55 -13.24
C GLU A 626 1.57 32.39 -11.71
N PRO A 627 2.76 32.00 -11.26
CA PRO A 627 3.05 31.90 -9.84
C PRO A 627 2.88 33.28 -9.19
N ARG A 628 1.86 33.44 -8.35
CA ARG A 628 1.69 34.65 -7.53
C ARG A 628 2.74 34.59 -6.41
N VAL A 629 3.81 35.35 -6.57
CA VAL A 629 4.74 35.66 -5.48
C VAL A 629 3.97 36.55 -4.49
N ILE A 630 3.53 35.97 -3.37
CA ILE A 630 3.02 36.74 -2.23
C ILE A 630 4.25 37.30 -1.53
N SER A 631 4.65 38.54 -1.84
CA SER A 631 5.62 39.26 -1.03
C SER A 631 4.94 39.60 0.31
N LYS A 632 5.35 38.93 1.37
CA LYS A 632 5.05 39.40 2.74
C LYS A 632 5.66 40.80 2.91
N LYS A 633 4.79 41.78 3.13
CA LYS A 633 5.16 43.05 3.73
C LYS A 633 5.24 42.90 5.23
#